data_e23b8de874ff885d058b91ec7d102088
#
_entry.id   e23b8de874ff885d058b91ec7d102088
#
_cell.length_a   1.000
_cell.length_b   1.000
_cell.length_c   1.000
_cell.angle_alpha   90.00
_cell.angle_beta   90.00
_cell.angle_gamma   90.00
#
_symmetry.space_group_name_H-M   'P 1'
#
loop_
_entity.id
_entity.type
_entity.pdbx_description
1 polymer ?
#
loop_
_entity_poly.entity_id
_entity_poly.type
_entity_poly.pdbx_seq_one_letter_code
_entity_poly.pdbx_strand_id
1 'polypeptide(L)'
;MPIVAASPEQKPNDNFVDQLRMNAEAAINKLAEMKVGDRNRVAIGGHSYGAFMTANLLAHTNLFKAGIARSGAYNRTLTPFGFQNEARTYWEAPELYFAMSPFSYAHQIKTPLLLIHGEMDDNPGTFPVQSERMFNAVKGHGGTVRFVSLPYEAHGYKGRENILHMLYEQHAWLEKYVKGAGSTAAGSG
;
A
#
# COMPACT_ATOMS: atom_id res chain seq x y z
N MET A 1 -7.20 7.13 9.08
CA MET A 1 -8.50 7.27 8.38
C MET A 1 -9.52 6.45 9.16
N PRO A 2 -10.65 7.01 9.56
CA PRO A 2 -11.68 6.26 10.27
C PRO A 2 -12.36 5.27 9.32
N ILE A 3 -12.53 4.05 9.79
CA ILE A 3 -13.33 3.01 9.16
C ILE A 3 -14.44 2.67 10.16
N VAL A 4 -15.67 2.85 9.76
CA VAL A 4 -16.85 2.72 10.64
C VAL A 4 -17.87 1.77 10.02
N ALA A 5 -18.74 1.18 10.83
CA ALA A 5 -19.87 0.42 10.34
C ALA A 5 -20.86 1.35 9.64
N ALA A 6 -21.37 0.96 8.47
CA ALA A 6 -22.32 1.77 7.72
C ALA A 6 -23.76 1.60 8.25
N SER A 7 -24.05 0.51 8.98
CA SER A 7 -25.32 0.26 9.66
C SER A 7 -25.10 -0.55 10.94
N PRO A 8 -26.08 -0.64 11.85
CA PRO A 8 -25.98 -1.44 13.09
C PRO A 8 -25.70 -2.94 12.84
N GLU A 9 -26.07 -3.47 11.68
CA GLU A 9 -25.89 -4.87 11.31
C GLU A 9 -24.53 -5.15 10.71
N GLN A 10 -23.80 -4.10 10.29
CA GLN A 10 -22.49 -4.21 9.66
C GLN A 10 -21.34 -4.00 10.66
N LYS A 11 -20.22 -4.64 10.40
CA LYS A 11 -18.96 -4.37 11.08
C LYS A 11 -18.12 -3.37 10.27
N PRO A 12 -17.21 -2.62 10.90
CA PRO A 12 -16.43 -1.58 10.21
C PRO A 12 -15.74 -2.06 8.93
N ASN A 13 -15.20 -3.28 8.94
CA ASN A 13 -14.46 -3.80 7.80
C ASN A 13 -15.34 -4.30 6.63
N ASP A 14 -16.64 -4.46 6.81
CA ASP A 14 -17.54 -4.94 5.74
C ASP A 14 -17.61 -3.97 4.55
N ASN A 15 -17.24 -2.71 4.77
CA ASN A 15 -17.15 -1.68 3.73
C ASN A 15 -15.78 -0.97 3.73
N PHE A 16 -14.71 -1.72 4.02
CA PHE A 16 -13.37 -1.17 4.21
C PHE A 16 -12.83 -0.45 2.97
N VAL A 17 -12.86 -1.11 1.82
CA VAL A 17 -12.23 -0.62 0.58
C VAL A 17 -12.89 0.68 0.11
N ASP A 18 -14.23 0.74 0.12
CA ASP A 18 -14.96 1.94 -0.28
C ASP A 18 -14.70 3.11 0.66
N GLN A 19 -14.73 2.88 1.97
CA GLN A 19 -14.43 3.93 2.93
C GLN A 19 -12.99 4.43 2.80
N LEU A 20 -12.03 3.51 2.60
CA LEU A 20 -10.63 3.87 2.39
C LEU A 20 -10.46 4.74 1.15
N ARG A 21 -11.09 4.36 0.04
CA ARG A 21 -11.10 5.12 -1.22
C ARG A 21 -11.70 6.52 -1.02
N MET A 22 -12.89 6.61 -0.44
CA MET A 22 -13.58 7.88 -0.18
C MET A 22 -12.76 8.82 0.71
N ASN A 23 -12.14 8.28 1.76
CA ASN A 23 -11.27 9.04 2.65
C ASN A 23 -10.04 9.62 1.92
N ALA A 24 -9.40 8.81 1.07
CA ALA A 24 -8.24 9.25 0.29
C ALA A 24 -8.62 10.34 -0.72
N GLU A 25 -9.72 10.15 -1.43
CA GLU A 25 -10.23 11.11 -2.40
C GLU A 25 -10.62 12.44 -1.73
N ALA A 26 -11.31 12.40 -0.60
CA ALA A 26 -11.68 13.59 0.15
C ALA A 26 -10.45 14.37 0.63
N ALA A 27 -9.41 13.67 1.11
CA ALA A 27 -8.17 14.31 1.53
C ALA A 27 -7.45 15.00 0.36
N ILE A 28 -7.33 14.34 -0.80
CA ILE A 28 -6.71 14.91 -2.01
C ILE A 28 -7.51 16.12 -2.49
N ASN A 29 -8.82 16.01 -2.50
CA ASN A 29 -9.72 17.10 -2.90
C ASN A 29 -9.53 18.33 -2.01
N LYS A 30 -9.47 18.10 -0.70
CA LYS A 30 -9.27 19.19 0.28
C LYS A 30 -7.93 19.88 0.11
N LEU A 31 -6.84 19.13 -0.07
CA LEU A 31 -5.51 19.70 -0.29
C LEU A 31 -5.44 20.52 -1.59
N ALA A 32 -6.10 20.06 -2.65
CA ALA A 32 -6.18 20.79 -3.91
C ALA A 32 -7.03 22.08 -3.78
N GLU A 33 -8.16 22.03 -3.08
CA GLU A 33 -8.98 23.20 -2.76
C GLU A 33 -8.18 24.26 -2.00
N MET A 34 -7.39 23.82 -1.01
CA MET A 34 -6.50 24.67 -0.22
C MET A 34 -5.29 25.19 -1.00
N LYS A 35 -5.09 24.74 -2.25
CA LYS A 35 -3.94 25.08 -3.13
C LYS A 35 -2.58 24.70 -2.53
N VAL A 36 -2.53 23.69 -1.65
CA VAL A 36 -1.29 23.17 -1.05
C VAL A 36 -0.85 21.83 -1.64
N GLY A 37 -1.65 21.25 -2.53
CA GLY A 37 -1.37 19.98 -3.21
C GLY A 37 -1.78 20.01 -4.69
N ASP A 38 -1.03 19.27 -5.50
CA ASP A 38 -1.33 19.04 -6.91
C ASP A 38 -1.91 17.65 -7.09
N ARG A 39 -3.17 17.55 -7.52
CA ARG A 39 -3.88 16.27 -7.77
C ARG A 39 -3.13 15.33 -8.72
N ASN A 40 -2.35 15.90 -9.63
CA ASN A 40 -1.61 15.14 -10.63
C ASN A 40 -0.26 14.62 -10.13
N ARG A 41 0.13 15.00 -8.92
CA ARG A 41 1.44 14.66 -8.32
C ARG A 41 1.29 14.16 -6.89
N VAL A 42 0.40 13.20 -6.68
CA VAL A 42 0.14 12.59 -5.37
C VAL A 42 0.78 11.20 -5.33
N ALA A 43 1.54 10.94 -4.29
CA ALA A 43 1.97 9.59 -3.90
C ALA A 43 1.25 9.14 -2.63
N ILE A 44 1.22 7.83 -2.41
CA ILE A 44 0.72 7.22 -1.17
C ILE A 44 1.82 6.36 -0.56
N GLY A 45 1.94 6.36 0.77
CA GLY A 45 2.89 5.47 1.43
C GLY A 45 2.52 5.19 2.86
N GLY A 46 3.07 4.10 3.38
CA GLY A 46 2.83 3.71 4.75
C GLY A 46 3.69 2.53 5.18
N HIS A 47 3.64 2.26 6.48
CA HIS A 47 4.31 1.15 7.14
C HIS A 47 3.28 0.24 7.79
N SER A 48 3.51 -1.07 7.78
CA SER A 48 2.65 -2.05 8.43
C SER A 48 1.21 -1.99 7.88
N TYR A 49 0.24 -1.65 8.70
CA TYR A 49 -1.14 -1.41 8.25
C TYR A 49 -1.25 -0.30 7.21
N GLY A 50 -0.40 0.74 7.30
CA GLY A 50 -0.32 1.78 6.28
C GLY A 50 0.16 1.28 4.92
N ALA A 51 1.05 0.28 4.89
CA ALA A 51 1.46 -0.39 3.66
C ALA A 51 0.33 -1.23 3.05
N PHE A 52 -0.43 -1.94 3.88
CA PHE A 52 -1.65 -2.64 3.47
C PHE A 52 -2.68 -1.67 2.87
N MET A 53 -2.93 -0.52 3.53
CA MET A 53 -3.81 0.52 3.01
C MET A 53 -3.29 1.08 1.66
N THR A 54 -1.98 1.32 1.55
CA THR A 54 -1.32 1.76 0.31
C THR A 54 -1.62 0.80 -0.84
N ALA A 55 -1.36 -0.49 -0.66
CA ALA A 55 -1.58 -1.49 -1.70
C ALA A 55 -3.06 -1.61 -2.10
N ASN A 56 -3.99 -1.53 -1.13
CA ASN A 56 -5.44 -1.50 -1.43
C ASN A 56 -5.82 -0.28 -2.27
N LEU A 57 -5.34 0.91 -1.92
CA LEU A 57 -5.63 2.13 -2.68
C LEU A 57 -5.07 2.07 -4.10
N LEU A 58 -3.88 1.48 -4.31
CA LEU A 58 -3.34 1.29 -5.66
C LEU A 58 -4.11 0.23 -6.47
N ALA A 59 -4.67 -0.78 -5.81
CA ALA A 59 -5.46 -1.82 -6.47
C ALA A 59 -6.86 -1.32 -6.88
N HIS A 60 -7.43 -0.37 -6.14
CA HIS A 60 -8.82 0.04 -6.29
C HIS A 60 -9.01 1.50 -6.74
N THR A 61 -7.93 2.25 -7.00
CA THR A 61 -8.02 3.66 -7.44
C THR A 61 -6.91 4.03 -8.42
N ASN A 62 -7.13 5.14 -9.14
CA ASN A 62 -6.10 5.79 -9.99
C ASN A 62 -5.69 7.15 -9.42
N LEU A 63 -5.83 7.36 -8.11
CA LEU A 63 -5.58 8.64 -7.45
C LEU A 63 -4.09 8.99 -7.33
N PHE A 64 -3.19 8.01 -7.46
CA PHE A 64 -1.78 8.15 -7.11
C PHE A 64 -0.86 7.92 -8.30
N LYS A 65 0.29 8.59 -8.30
CA LYS A 65 1.37 8.43 -9.30
C LYS A 65 2.44 7.43 -8.84
N ALA A 66 2.56 7.19 -7.54
CA ALA A 66 3.46 6.21 -6.97
C ALA A 66 2.94 5.69 -5.62
N GLY A 67 3.31 4.47 -5.27
CA GLY A 67 3.09 3.89 -3.95
C GLY A 67 4.40 3.45 -3.31
N ILE A 68 4.48 3.60 -1.97
CA ILE A 68 5.60 3.14 -1.14
C ILE A 68 5.02 2.36 0.04
N ALA A 69 5.21 1.05 0.04
CA ALA A 69 4.63 0.16 1.05
C ALA A 69 5.75 -0.57 1.82
N ARG A 70 5.81 -0.35 3.13
CA ARG A 70 6.87 -0.88 4.00
C ARG A 70 6.32 -1.88 5.00
N SER A 71 6.92 -3.09 5.04
CA SER A 71 6.56 -4.18 5.99
C SER A 71 5.05 -4.42 6.08
N GLY A 72 4.39 -4.60 4.94
CA GLY A 72 2.93 -4.71 4.86
C GLY A 72 2.42 -6.15 4.87
N ALA A 73 1.12 -6.28 5.13
CA ALA A 73 0.36 -7.53 4.96
C ALA A 73 -0.56 -7.39 3.74
N TYR A 74 -0.30 -8.13 2.70
CA TYR A 74 -1.02 -7.96 1.42
C TYR A 74 -1.97 -9.12 1.11
N ASN A 75 -1.79 -10.27 1.75
CA ASN A 75 -2.69 -11.40 1.67
C ASN A 75 -3.19 -11.77 3.06
N ARG A 76 -4.46 -11.50 3.33
CA ARG A 76 -5.08 -11.73 4.64
C ARG A 76 -5.33 -13.21 4.95
N THR A 77 -5.30 -14.09 3.94
CA THR A 77 -5.39 -15.54 4.20
C THR A 77 -4.18 -16.07 4.97
N LEU A 78 -3.07 -15.31 5.03
CA LEU A 78 -1.90 -15.62 5.87
C LEU A 78 -2.07 -15.21 7.34
N THR A 79 -3.17 -14.51 7.67
CA THR A 79 -3.56 -14.16 9.05
C THR A 79 -4.99 -14.65 9.32
N PRO A 80 -5.27 -15.98 9.24
CA PRO A 80 -6.63 -16.50 9.13
C PRO A 80 -7.44 -16.43 10.42
N PHE A 81 -6.85 -16.10 11.55
CA PHE A 81 -7.52 -16.00 12.85
C PHE A 81 -7.77 -14.55 13.28
N GLY A 82 -7.94 -13.66 12.33
CA GLY A 82 -8.18 -12.24 12.57
C GLY A 82 -6.97 -11.37 12.26
N PHE A 83 -7.21 -10.10 12.17
CA PHE A 83 -6.21 -9.05 11.99
C PHE A 83 -6.81 -7.74 12.50
N GLN A 84 -6.00 -6.74 12.75
CA GLN A 84 -6.40 -5.43 13.31
C GLN A 84 -7.90 -5.09 13.20
N ASN A 85 -8.61 -4.95 14.32
CA ASN A 85 -10.04 -4.65 14.39
C ASN A 85 -10.97 -5.66 13.68
N GLU A 86 -10.45 -6.81 13.25
CA GLU A 86 -11.22 -7.91 12.69
C GLU A 86 -11.02 -9.16 13.55
N ALA A 87 -12.10 -9.61 14.18
CA ALA A 87 -12.09 -10.79 15.04
C ALA A 87 -12.62 -12.05 14.34
N ARG A 88 -13.33 -11.88 13.21
CA ARG A 88 -13.81 -13.04 12.43
C ARG A 88 -12.62 -13.75 11.82
N THR A 89 -12.65 -15.07 11.87
CA THR A 89 -11.67 -15.93 11.20
C THR A 89 -11.92 -15.96 9.69
N TYR A 90 -10.93 -16.41 8.93
CA TYR A 90 -11.06 -16.63 7.50
C TYR A 90 -12.28 -17.48 7.13
N TRP A 91 -12.53 -18.56 7.90
CA TRP A 91 -13.64 -19.49 7.62
C TRP A 91 -15.01 -18.92 7.96
N GLU A 92 -15.09 -17.94 8.85
CA GLU A 92 -16.31 -17.21 9.17
C GLU A 92 -16.66 -16.12 8.18
N ALA A 93 -15.62 -15.52 7.52
CA ALA A 93 -15.80 -14.39 6.62
C ALA A 93 -14.83 -14.44 5.42
N PRO A 94 -14.80 -15.51 4.61
CA PRO A 94 -13.81 -15.68 3.53
C PRO A 94 -13.86 -14.57 2.49
N GLU A 95 -15.03 -14.04 2.19
CA GLU A 95 -15.22 -12.95 1.23
C GLU A 95 -14.60 -11.64 1.72
N LEU A 96 -14.69 -11.36 3.02
CA LEU A 96 -14.03 -10.22 3.62
C LEU A 96 -12.50 -10.34 3.51
N TYR A 97 -11.96 -11.51 3.82
CA TYR A 97 -10.53 -11.77 3.70
C TYR A 97 -10.02 -11.62 2.27
N PHE A 98 -10.81 -12.05 1.30
CA PHE A 98 -10.52 -11.84 -0.11
C PHE A 98 -10.56 -10.34 -0.47
N ALA A 99 -11.63 -9.66 -0.11
CA ALA A 99 -11.82 -8.22 -0.38
C ALA A 99 -10.72 -7.35 0.25
N MET A 100 -10.29 -7.70 1.46
CA MET A 100 -9.23 -7.00 2.17
C MET A 100 -7.80 -7.49 1.84
N SER A 101 -7.64 -8.33 0.81
CA SER A 101 -6.33 -8.78 0.33
C SER A 101 -5.96 -8.06 -0.96
N PRO A 102 -5.15 -6.99 -0.95
CA PRO A 102 -4.71 -6.33 -2.18
C PRO A 102 -3.94 -7.28 -3.11
N PHE A 103 -3.38 -8.35 -2.60
CA PHE A 103 -2.79 -9.44 -3.39
C PHE A 103 -3.78 -10.04 -4.40
N SER A 104 -5.05 -10.21 -4.03
CA SER A 104 -6.10 -10.72 -4.92
C SER A 104 -6.37 -9.81 -6.11
N TYR A 105 -6.01 -8.55 -5.99
CA TYR A 105 -6.19 -7.50 -7.01
C TYR A 105 -4.87 -7.00 -7.61
N ALA A 106 -3.77 -7.73 -7.45
CA ALA A 106 -2.44 -7.33 -7.92
C ALA A 106 -2.42 -7.04 -9.44
N HIS A 107 -3.25 -7.72 -10.24
CA HIS A 107 -3.41 -7.51 -11.67
C HIS A 107 -3.98 -6.12 -12.02
N GLN A 108 -4.63 -5.45 -11.09
CA GLN A 108 -5.19 -4.09 -11.26
C GLN A 108 -4.17 -3.00 -10.91
N ILE A 109 -3.07 -3.32 -10.24
CA ILE A 109 -2.06 -2.33 -9.84
C ILE A 109 -1.24 -1.92 -11.07
N LYS A 110 -1.51 -0.74 -11.59
CA LYS A 110 -0.79 -0.11 -12.70
C LYS A 110 0.14 1.00 -12.24
N THR A 111 -0.13 1.57 -11.09
CA THR A 111 0.71 2.60 -10.45
C THR A 111 2.03 1.98 -9.97
N PRO A 112 3.19 2.62 -10.23
CA PRO A 112 4.48 2.15 -9.73
C PRO A 112 4.48 1.93 -8.21
N LEU A 113 4.89 0.74 -7.76
CA LEU A 113 4.88 0.31 -6.37
C LEU A 113 6.29 -0.03 -5.88
N LEU A 114 6.77 0.67 -4.86
CA LEU A 114 7.98 0.32 -4.11
C LEU A 114 7.59 -0.45 -2.85
N LEU A 115 8.08 -1.68 -2.75
CA LEU A 115 7.97 -2.53 -1.56
C LEU A 115 9.29 -2.52 -0.82
N ILE A 116 9.27 -2.25 0.49
CA ILE A 116 10.46 -2.32 1.36
C ILE A 116 10.10 -3.20 2.56
N HIS A 117 10.97 -4.14 2.94
CA HIS A 117 10.69 -5.06 4.04
C HIS A 117 11.95 -5.40 4.82
N GLY A 118 11.84 -5.45 6.14
CA GLY A 118 12.89 -5.99 7.00
C GLY A 118 13.01 -7.50 6.83
N GLU A 119 14.20 -7.99 6.57
CA GLU A 119 14.44 -9.41 6.29
C GLU A 119 14.11 -10.32 7.48
N MET A 120 14.23 -9.79 8.69
CA MET A 120 13.93 -10.48 9.94
C MET A 120 12.62 -10.03 10.58
N ASP A 121 11.67 -9.54 9.77
CA ASP A 121 10.33 -9.17 10.27
C ASP A 121 9.60 -10.42 10.76
N ASP A 122 9.43 -10.51 12.07
CA ASP A 122 8.79 -11.61 12.79
C ASP A 122 7.37 -11.27 13.28
N ASN A 123 6.85 -10.11 12.89
CA ASN A 123 5.47 -9.73 13.19
C ASN A 123 4.51 -10.70 12.48
N PRO A 124 3.61 -11.37 13.21
CA PRO A 124 2.80 -12.48 12.65
C PRO A 124 1.95 -12.11 11.43
N GLY A 125 1.59 -10.83 11.28
CA GLY A 125 0.80 -10.36 10.13
C GLY A 125 1.62 -9.97 8.92
N THR A 126 2.92 -9.71 9.09
CA THR A 126 3.76 -9.03 8.10
C THR A 126 5.09 -9.74 7.80
N PHE A 127 5.13 -11.05 7.90
CA PHE A 127 6.34 -11.80 7.49
C PHE A 127 6.80 -11.38 6.08
N PRO A 128 8.12 -11.38 5.78
CA PRO A 128 8.68 -10.93 4.50
C PRO A 128 8.06 -11.57 3.26
N VAL A 129 7.57 -12.80 3.38
CA VAL A 129 6.83 -13.52 2.33
C VAL A 129 5.64 -12.71 1.77
N GLN A 130 5.03 -11.85 2.57
CA GLN A 130 3.96 -10.95 2.13
C GLN A 130 4.43 -10.04 0.99
N SER A 131 5.57 -9.36 1.16
CA SER A 131 6.15 -8.48 0.14
C SER A 131 6.70 -9.25 -1.05
N GLU A 132 7.35 -10.39 -0.83
CA GLU A 132 7.87 -11.24 -1.90
C GLU A 132 6.76 -11.71 -2.85
N ARG A 133 5.66 -12.20 -2.29
CA ARG A 133 4.52 -12.67 -3.08
C ARG A 133 3.80 -11.52 -3.79
N MET A 134 3.66 -10.38 -3.12
CA MET A 134 3.09 -9.17 -3.74
C MET A 134 3.95 -8.66 -4.90
N PHE A 135 5.28 -8.61 -4.72
CA PHE A 135 6.23 -8.28 -5.78
C PHE A 135 6.07 -9.19 -6.99
N ASN A 136 6.06 -10.51 -6.76
CA ASN A 136 5.94 -11.50 -7.84
C ASN A 136 4.60 -11.37 -8.58
N ALA A 137 3.51 -11.13 -7.85
CA ALA A 137 2.19 -10.96 -8.44
C ALA A 137 2.12 -9.70 -9.33
N VAL A 138 2.52 -8.54 -8.82
CA VAL A 138 2.50 -7.28 -9.59
C VAL A 138 3.42 -7.38 -10.81
N LYS A 139 4.63 -7.91 -10.63
CA LYS A 139 5.60 -8.12 -11.73
C LYS A 139 5.06 -9.08 -12.79
N GLY A 140 4.47 -10.20 -12.38
CA GLY A 140 3.90 -11.20 -13.26
C GLY A 140 2.75 -10.67 -14.14
N HIS A 141 2.03 -9.66 -13.65
CA HIS A 141 1.00 -8.94 -14.41
C HIS A 141 1.54 -7.72 -15.18
N GLY A 142 2.86 -7.56 -15.31
CA GLY A 142 3.49 -6.48 -16.06
C GLY A 142 3.47 -5.12 -15.36
N GLY A 143 3.14 -5.07 -14.05
CA GLY A 143 3.17 -3.85 -13.26
C GLY A 143 4.60 -3.38 -12.96
N THR A 144 4.77 -2.07 -12.79
CA THR A 144 6.03 -1.49 -12.37
C THR A 144 6.19 -1.64 -10.86
N VAL A 145 7.09 -2.51 -10.43
CA VAL A 145 7.31 -2.81 -9.02
C VAL A 145 8.80 -2.98 -8.71
N ARG A 146 9.23 -2.49 -7.55
CA ARG A 146 10.56 -2.73 -6.98
C ARG A 146 10.40 -3.29 -5.57
N PHE A 147 11.22 -4.28 -5.23
CA PHE A 147 11.30 -4.82 -3.88
C PHE A 147 12.71 -4.62 -3.31
N VAL A 148 12.77 -4.08 -2.11
CA VAL A 148 13.98 -3.83 -1.33
C VAL A 148 13.88 -4.60 -0.01
N SER A 149 14.77 -5.58 0.17
CA SER A 149 14.94 -6.29 1.43
C SER A 149 16.00 -5.55 2.26
N LEU A 150 15.70 -5.28 3.54
CA LEU A 150 16.63 -4.64 4.47
C LEU A 150 17.23 -5.71 5.38
N PRO A 151 18.51 -6.04 5.22
CA PRO A 151 19.15 -7.12 5.98
C PRO A 151 19.14 -6.82 7.48
N TYR A 152 18.88 -7.86 8.27
CA TYR A 152 18.86 -7.82 9.74
C TYR A 152 17.81 -6.89 10.37
N GLU A 153 16.91 -6.30 9.60
CA GLU A 153 15.82 -5.46 10.13
C GLU A 153 14.58 -6.29 10.46
N ALA A 154 14.06 -6.05 11.64
CA ALA A 154 12.75 -6.55 12.08
C ALA A 154 11.60 -5.68 11.55
N HIS A 155 10.42 -5.76 12.15
CA HIS A 155 9.26 -4.95 11.74
C HIS A 155 9.51 -3.44 11.83
N GLY A 156 10.26 -2.98 12.83
CA GLY A 156 10.73 -1.59 12.97
C GLY A 156 12.21 -1.47 12.62
N TYR A 157 12.54 -0.67 11.62
CA TYR A 157 13.92 -0.50 11.14
C TYR A 157 14.74 0.35 12.10
N LYS A 158 15.95 -0.10 12.46
CA LYS A 158 16.83 0.55 13.46
C LYS A 158 18.23 0.80 12.94
N GLY A 159 18.73 -0.01 12.00
CA GLY A 159 20.05 0.11 11.44
C GLY A 159 20.20 1.40 10.64
N ARG A 160 21.19 2.22 10.98
CA ARG A 160 21.43 3.53 10.35
C ARG A 160 21.57 3.39 8.82
N GLU A 161 22.35 2.42 8.38
CA GLU A 161 22.61 2.17 6.96
C GLU A 161 21.34 1.77 6.22
N ASN A 162 20.51 0.90 6.82
CA ASN A 162 19.22 0.47 6.27
C ASN A 162 18.21 1.62 6.21
N ILE A 163 18.19 2.47 7.25
CA ILE A 163 17.32 3.67 7.25
C ILE A 163 17.74 4.64 6.15
N LEU A 164 19.05 4.90 5.98
CA LEU A 164 19.55 5.77 4.93
C LEU A 164 19.26 5.19 3.53
N HIS A 165 19.44 3.87 3.35
CA HIS A 165 19.10 3.20 2.10
C HIS A 165 17.60 3.26 1.79
N MET A 166 16.77 2.99 2.79
CA MET A 166 15.31 3.14 2.66
C MET A 166 14.91 4.57 2.25
N LEU A 167 15.49 5.59 2.87
CA LEU A 167 15.21 7.00 2.52
C LEU A 167 15.66 7.32 1.10
N TYR A 168 16.82 6.83 0.68
CA TYR A 168 17.31 6.97 -0.70
C TYR A 168 16.34 6.33 -1.70
N GLU A 169 15.91 5.09 -1.47
CA GLU A 169 14.99 4.38 -2.35
C GLU A 169 13.63 5.10 -2.47
N GLN A 170 13.10 5.60 -1.37
CA GLN A 170 11.87 6.37 -1.37
C GLN A 170 12.02 7.69 -2.13
N HIS A 171 13.11 8.42 -1.90
CA HIS A 171 13.40 9.67 -2.59
C HIS A 171 13.52 9.44 -4.10
N ALA A 172 14.36 8.48 -4.52
CA ALA A 172 14.55 8.16 -5.93
C ALA A 172 13.23 7.73 -6.62
N TRP A 173 12.37 6.99 -5.90
CA TRP A 173 11.07 6.58 -6.40
C TRP A 173 10.13 7.76 -6.64
N LEU A 174 10.07 8.69 -5.69
CA LEU A 174 9.25 9.90 -5.81
C LEU A 174 9.77 10.87 -6.88
N GLU A 175 11.08 11.06 -6.99
CA GLU A 175 11.68 11.85 -8.06
C GLU A 175 11.29 11.29 -9.43
N LYS A 176 11.41 9.98 -9.60
CA LYS A 176 11.13 9.32 -10.89
C LYS A 176 9.66 9.36 -11.29
N TYR A 177 8.75 9.03 -10.39
CA TYR A 177 7.35 8.74 -10.73
C TYR A 177 6.36 9.83 -10.36
N VAL A 178 6.75 10.78 -9.52
CA VAL A 178 5.88 11.87 -9.07
C VAL A 178 6.37 13.23 -9.57
N LYS A 179 7.63 13.54 -9.34
CA LYS A 179 8.20 14.84 -9.73
C LYS A 179 8.54 14.87 -11.20
N GLY A 180 9.18 13.83 -11.73
CA GLY A 180 9.58 13.71 -13.15
C GLY A 180 8.41 13.43 -14.11
N ALA A 181 7.26 13.02 -13.64
CA ALA A 181 6.10 12.69 -14.48
C ALA A 181 5.52 13.91 -15.25
N GLY A 182 5.93 15.12 -14.94
CA GLY A 182 5.54 16.36 -15.64
C GLY A 182 6.52 16.84 -16.71
N SER A 183 7.73 16.26 -16.83
CA SER A 183 8.78 16.80 -17.70
C SER A 183 8.86 16.14 -19.08
N THR A 184 8.10 15.09 -19.36
CA THR A 184 8.13 14.40 -20.66
C THR A 184 7.18 14.96 -21.72
N ALA A 185 6.40 16.01 -21.39
CA ALA A 185 5.46 16.63 -22.33
C ALA A 185 6.01 17.88 -23.06
N ALA A 186 7.28 18.28 -22.85
CA ALA A 186 7.85 19.49 -23.42
C ALA A 186 9.08 19.24 -24.34
N GLY A 187 9.08 18.15 -25.10
CA GLY A 187 10.23 17.80 -25.95
C GLY A 187 9.88 17.03 -27.21
N SER A 188 8.90 17.50 -27.98
CA SER A 188 8.75 17.13 -29.40
C SER A 188 7.94 18.23 -30.09
N GLY A 189 8.64 19.28 -30.48
CA GLY A 189 8.22 20.27 -31.44
C GLY A 189 9.35 20.47 -32.45
#